data_76a647a53278de90a89e3ef86a67c17a
#
_entry.id   76a647a53278de90a89e3ef86a67c17a
#
_cell.length_a   1.000
_cell.length_b   1.000
_cell.length_c   1.000
_cell.angle_alpha   90.00
_cell.angle_beta   90.00
_cell.angle_gamma   90.00
#
_symmetry.space_group_name_H-M   'P 1'
#
loop_
_entity.id
_entity.type
_entity.pdbx_description
1 polymer ?
#
loop_
_entity_poly.entity_id
_entity_poly.type
_entity_poly.pdbx_seq_one_letter_code
_entity_poly.pdbx_strand_id
1 'polypeptide(L)'
;NFNHLEEQRSILASKLQNQGYYKFNKEFIYFLADTNQISKEIALELVIKSMKKTEDDSKIQNEYRQGIIGSVNVFIEPINYAGNQDTITTDGINFIFNKDTPLFNLKRLTKKILIRPGIPYNKGIFDKSYEALSELKNFKKISFEFSRISTDDNKDILVSNIFLTSGNKIAYSVELEATTNPELKEGISGSASLSHYNILNGAEHLQLTFKGSNNFGNIKENGAVINL
;
A
#
# COMPACT_ATOMS: atom_id res chain seq x y z
N ASN A 1 -18.98 17.14 -17.38
CA ASN A 1 -18.10 17.76 -16.40
C ASN A 1 -16.72 17.10 -16.50
N PHE A 2 -15.64 17.88 -16.65
CA PHE A 2 -14.26 17.38 -16.79
C PHE A 2 -13.86 16.41 -15.67
N ASN A 3 -14.19 16.73 -14.42
CA ASN A 3 -13.89 15.87 -13.27
C ASN A 3 -14.52 14.48 -13.39
N HIS A 4 -15.72 14.38 -13.95
CA HIS A 4 -16.37 13.09 -14.16
C HIS A 4 -15.65 12.23 -15.22
N LEU A 5 -15.12 12.84 -16.28
CA LEU A 5 -14.35 12.13 -17.29
C LEU A 5 -13.01 11.62 -16.70
N GLU A 6 -12.33 12.40 -15.87
CA GLU A 6 -11.13 11.99 -15.15
C GLU A 6 -11.39 10.83 -14.19
N GLU A 7 -12.51 10.87 -13.48
CA GLU A 7 -12.94 9.76 -12.62
C GLU A 7 -13.20 8.48 -13.44
N GLN A 8 -13.89 8.59 -14.58
CA GLN A 8 -14.14 7.44 -15.46
C GLN A 8 -12.84 6.85 -16.02
N ARG A 9 -11.87 7.66 -16.42
CA ARG A 9 -10.52 7.19 -16.83
C ARG A 9 -9.85 6.38 -15.72
N SER A 10 -9.90 6.88 -14.48
CA SER A 10 -9.31 6.22 -13.31
C SER A 10 -9.99 4.88 -13.00
N ILE A 11 -11.32 4.83 -13.06
CA ILE A 11 -12.11 3.62 -12.84
C ILE A 11 -11.79 2.57 -13.92
N LEU A 12 -11.75 2.96 -15.19
CA LEU A 12 -11.44 2.05 -16.30
C LEU A 12 -10.02 1.50 -16.20
N ALA A 13 -9.04 2.36 -15.89
CA ALA A 13 -7.66 1.94 -15.70
C ALA A 13 -7.55 0.93 -14.54
N SER A 14 -8.20 1.21 -13.41
CA SER A 14 -8.22 0.29 -12.26
C SER A 14 -8.88 -1.05 -12.60
N LYS A 15 -9.97 -1.05 -13.37
CA LYS A 15 -10.62 -2.29 -13.84
C LYS A 15 -9.68 -3.13 -14.70
N LEU A 16 -8.95 -2.52 -15.63
CA LEU A 16 -7.99 -3.22 -16.46
C LEU A 16 -6.79 -3.73 -15.66
N GLN A 17 -6.28 -2.93 -14.74
CA GLN A 17 -5.22 -3.39 -13.82
C GLN A 17 -5.69 -4.57 -12.95
N ASN A 18 -6.95 -4.59 -12.54
CA ASN A 18 -7.52 -5.72 -11.78
C ASN A 18 -7.72 -6.98 -12.65
N GLN A 19 -7.72 -6.83 -13.96
CA GLN A 19 -7.78 -7.94 -14.94
C GLN A 19 -6.40 -8.44 -15.37
N GLY A 20 -5.32 -7.91 -14.79
CA GLY A 20 -3.97 -8.38 -15.06
C GLY A 20 -3.12 -7.44 -15.91
N TYR A 21 -3.66 -6.38 -16.47
CA TYR A 21 -2.90 -5.42 -17.30
C TYR A 21 -2.04 -4.50 -16.43
N TYR A 22 -0.97 -5.03 -15.87
CA TYR A 22 -0.16 -4.39 -14.83
C TYR A 22 0.53 -3.09 -15.24
N LYS A 23 0.79 -2.89 -16.53
CA LYS A 23 1.36 -1.65 -17.08
C LYS A 23 0.29 -0.64 -17.51
N PHE A 24 -0.98 -1.00 -17.47
CA PHE A 24 -2.03 -0.11 -17.93
C PHE A 24 -2.17 1.10 -16.99
N ASN A 25 -2.35 2.29 -17.58
CA ASN A 25 -2.47 3.54 -16.85
C ASN A 25 -3.61 4.37 -17.43
N LYS A 26 -4.24 5.23 -16.63
CA LYS A 26 -5.28 6.16 -17.07
C LYS A 26 -4.81 7.11 -18.18
N GLU A 27 -3.51 7.39 -18.26
CA GLU A 27 -2.91 8.23 -19.31
C GLU A 27 -3.01 7.64 -20.72
N PHE A 28 -3.36 6.35 -20.82
CA PHE A 28 -3.64 5.69 -22.10
C PHE A 28 -5.10 5.82 -22.55
N ILE A 29 -5.96 6.39 -21.71
CA ILE A 29 -7.36 6.62 -22.00
C ILE A 29 -7.57 8.11 -22.25
N TYR A 30 -8.18 8.47 -23.35
CA TYR A 30 -8.60 9.83 -23.61
C TYR A 30 -9.96 9.85 -24.31
N PHE A 31 -10.63 11.01 -24.25
CA PHE A 31 -11.91 11.23 -24.91
C PHE A 31 -11.70 12.19 -26.08
N LEU A 32 -12.21 11.80 -27.24
CA LEU A 32 -12.37 12.70 -28.36
C LEU A 32 -13.78 13.27 -28.31
N ALA A 33 -13.88 14.58 -28.37
CA ALA A 33 -15.16 15.29 -28.41
C ALA A 33 -15.40 15.79 -29.83
N ASP A 34 -16.47 15.32 -30.46
CA ASP A 34 -16.98 15.88 -31.70
C ASP A 34 -18.18 16.79 -31.38
N THR A 35 -18.09 18.04 -31.81
CA THR A 35 -19.10 19.06 -31.52
C THR A 35 -19.88 19.39 -32.78
N ASN A 36 -21.17 19.04 -32.80
CA ASN A 36 -22.08 19.48 -33.86
C ASN A 36 -22.71 20.84 -33.49
N GLN A 37 -22.28 21.89 -34.18
CA GLN A 37 -22.77 23.26 -33.93
C GLN A 37 -24.25 23.45 -34.25
N ILE A 38 -24.83 22.58 -35.11
CA ILE A 38 -26.22 22.70 -35.52
C ILE A 38 -27.15 22.05 -34.49
N SER A 39 -26.84 20.84 -34.01
CA SER A 39 -27.66 20.11 -33.04
C SER A 39 -27.36 20.53 -31.59
N LYS A 40 -26.26 21.27 -31.33
CA LYS A 40 -25.72 21.58 -29.99
C LYS A 40 -25.42 20.33 -29.14
N GLU A 41 -25.17 19.21 -29.81
CA GLU A 41 -24.80 17.95 -29.17
C GLU A 41 -23.30 17.75 -29.23
N ILE A 42 -22.77 17.08 -28.20
CA ILE A 42 -21.36 16.70 -28.10
C ILE A 42 -21.32 15.17 -28.10
N ALA A 43 -20.76 14.57 -29.13
CA ALA A 43 -20.45 13.15 -29.15
C ALA A 43 -19.08 12.95 -28.50
N LEU A 44 -19.00 12.01 -27.53
CA LEU A 44 -17.76 11.64 -26.87
C LEU A 44 -17.36 10.24 -27.29
N GLU A 45 -16.19 10.10 -27.89
CA GLU A 45 -15.57 8.82 -28.20
C GLU A 45 -14.47 8.53 -27.18
N LEU A 46 -14.53 7.35 -26.54
CA LEU A 46 -13.48 6.87 -25.66
C LEU A 46 -12.42 6.16 -26.50
N VAL A 47 -11.19 6.63 -26.44
CA VAL A 47 -10.06 6.07 -27.17
C VAL A 47 -9.00 5.56 -26.22
N ILE A 48 -8.54 4.33 -26.45
CA ILE A 48 -7.38 3.77 -25.78
C ILE A 48 -6.18 3.92 -26.71
N LYS A 49 -5.16 4.64 -26.25
CA LYS A 49 -3.93 4.87 -27.02
C LYS A 49 -3.25 3.54 -27.31
N SER A 50 -3.15 3.19 -28.58
CA SER A 50 -2.29 2.10 -29.02
C SER A 50 -0.84 2.55 -28.89
N MET A 51 0.04 1.67 -28.39
CA MET A 51 1.45 2.00 -28.38
C MET A 51 2.01 2.12 -29.78
N LYS A 52 2.83 3.16 -29.96
CA LYS A 52 3.50 3.39 -31.24
C LYS A 52 4.43 2.21 -31.52
N LYS A 53 4.34 1.68 -32.75
CA LYS A 53 5.40 0.91 -33.36
C LYS A 53 6.68 1.74 -33.31
N THR A 54 7.73 1.20 -32.71
CA THR A 54 9.10 1.64 -33.00
C THR A 54 9.37 1.26 -34.48
N GLU A 55 10.17 2.04 -35.20
CA GLU A 55 10.48 1.86 -36.61
C GLU A 55 11.03 0.45 -36.99
N ASP A 56 11.30 -0.37 -36.01
CA ASP A 56 11.69 -1.77 -36.15
C ASP A 56 10.45 -2.67 -35.92
N ASP A 57 9.75 -3.00 -37.01
CA ASP A 57 8.51 -3.79 -37.04
C ASP A 57 8.62 -5.20 -36.41
N SER A 58 9.83 -5.63 -36.01
CA SER A 58 10.08 -6.94 -35.41
C SER A 58 9.87 -6.97 -33.89
N LYS A 59 9.65 -5.84 -33.22
CA LYS A 59 9.48 -5.72 -31.76
C LYS A 59 8.21 -4.98 -31.36
N ILE A 60 7.07 -5.46 -31.81
CA ILE A 60 5.78 -5.05 -31.24
C ILE A 60 5.71 -5.65 -29.83
N GLN A 61 6.27 -4.97 -28.84
CA GLN A 61 5.99 -5.28 -27.45
C GLN A 61 4.58 -4.76 -27.15
N ASN A 62 3.61 -5.65 -27.14
CA ASN A 62 2.27 -5.37 -26.61
C ASN A 62 2.42 -4.95 -25.14
N GLU A 63 2.46 -3.66 -24.86
CA GLU A 63 2.53 -3.16 -23.46
C GLU A 63 1.28 -3.52 -22.66
N TYR A 64 0.22 -3.92 -23.31
CA TYR A 64 -1.04 -4.37 -22.68
C TYR A 64 -1.11 -5.89 -22.49
N ARG A 65 0.01 -6.50 -22.10
CA ARG A 65 0.02 -7.91 -21.75
C ARG A 65 -0.48 -8.10 -20.33
N GLN A 66 -1.18 -9.19 -20.11
CA GLN A 66 -1.53 -9.59 -18.76
C GLN A 66 -0.30 -10.16 -18.04
N GLY A 67 -0.13 -9.78 -16.77
CA GLY A 67 0.89 -10.34 -15.91
C GLY A 67 0.34 -11.47 -15.04
N ILE A 68 1.14 -12.52 -14.85
CA ILE A 68 0.91 -13.58 -13.85
C ILE A 68 2.04 -13.48 -12.83
N ILE A 69 1.71 -13.56 -11.55
CA ILE A 69 2.70 -13.58 -10.48
C ILE A 69 3.42 -14.93 -10.49
N GLY A 70 4.70 -14.96 -10.86
CA GLY A 70 5.52 -16.16 -10.84
C GLY A 70 6.10 -16.44 -9.46
N SER A 71 6.54 -15.38 -8.76
CA SER A 71 7.07 -15.49 -7.39
C SER A 71 6.78 -14.24 -6.58
N VAL A 72 6.75 -14.43 -5.26
CA VAL A 72 6.56 -13.34 -4.28
C VAL A 72 7.72 -13.38 -3.29
N ASN A 73 8.50 -12.31 -3.25
CA ASN A 73 9.62 -12.15 -2.35
C ASN A 73 9.33 -11.00 -1.39
N VAL A 74 9.55 -11.22 -0.11
CA VAL A 74 9.38 -10.23 0.96
C VAL A 74 10.74 -9.98 1.61
N PHE A 75 11.25 -8.79 1.46
CA PHE A 75 12.51 -8.34 2.02
C PHE A 75 12.25 -7.59 3.32
N ILE A 76 12.76 -8.12 4.43
CA ILE A 76 12.66 -7.45 5.75
C ILE A 76 13.95 -6.68 5.98
N GLU A 77 13.91 -5.38 5.77
CA GLU A 77 15.06 -4.49 5.85
C GLU A 77 15.41 -4.05 7.29
N PRO A 78 16.69 -3.77 7.57
CA PRO A 78 17.80 -3.63 6.62
C PRO A 78 18.33 -4.98 6.12
N ILE A 79 18.67 -5.06 4.83
CA ILE A 79 19.29 -6.26 4.24
C ILE A 79 20.74 -5.98 3.92
N ASN A 80 21.62 -6.85 4.41
CA ASN A 80 23.03 -6.85 4.03
C ASN A 80 23.23 -7.81 2.85
N TYR A 81 23.37 -7.27 1.66
CA TYR A 81 23.56 -8.07 0.44
C TYR A 81 24.95 -8.76 0.37
N ALA A 82 25.86 -8.52 1.32
CA ALA A 82 27.21 -9.09 1.33
C ALA A 82 27.31 -10.50 1.96
N GLY A 83 26.19 -11.22 2.19
CA GLY A 83 26.25 -12.66 2.43
C GLY A 83 25.76 -13.18 3.78
N ASN A 84 25.02 -12.40 4.59
CA ASN A 84 24.44 -12.88 5.85
C ASN A 84 22.91 -12.94 5.79
N GLN A 85 22.38 -13.36 4.62
CA GLN A 85 20.94 -13.47 4.41
C GLN A 85 20.45 -14.88 4.73
N ASP A 86 19.22 -14.96 5.18
CA ASP A 86 18.46 -16.19 5.29
C ASP A 86 17.16 -16.06 4.53
N THR A 87 16.62 -17.19 4.06
CA THR A 87 15.37 -17.22 3.30
C THR A 87 14.48 -18.33 3.85
N ILE A 88 13.28 -17.94 4.25
CA ILE A 88 12.25 -18.88 4.70
C ILE A 88 11.05 -18.76 3.78
N THR A 89 10.61 -19.90 3.23
CA THR A 89 9.40 -19.95 2.40
C THR A 89 8.21 -20.38 3.24
N THR A 90 7.12 -19.59 3.20
CA THR A 90 5.87 -19.90 3.87
C THR A 90 4.70 -19.60 2.92
N ASP A 91 3.84 -20.58 2.65
CA ASP A 91 2.68 -20.48 1.77
C ASP A 91 3.00 -19.89 0.37
N GLY A 92 4.15 -20.28 -0.20
CA GLY A 92 4.62 -19.82 -1.51
C GLY A 92 5.22 -18.40 -1.52
N ILE A 93 5.42 -17.77 -0.37
CA ILE A 93 6.08 -16.48 -0.21
C ILE A 93 7.48 -16.70 0.35
N ASN A 94 8.49 -16.13 -0.30
CA ASN A 94 9.87 -16.15 0.16
C ASN A 94 10.15 -14.93 1.03
N PHE A 95 10.46 -15.15 2.30
CA PHE A 95 10.89 -14.10 3.23
C PHE A 95 12.42 -14.08 3.29
N ILE A 96 13.00 -12.94 2.96
CA ILE A 96 14.44 -12.73 2.88
C ILE A 96 14.80 -11.68 3.95
N PHE A 97 15.72 -12.03 4.84
CA PHE A 97 16.14 -11.18 5.95
C PHE A 97 17.56 -11.50 6.39
N ASN A 98 18.20 -10.61 7.14
CA ASN A 98 19.49 -10.91 7.77
C ASN A 98 19.29 -11.83 8.98
N LYS A 99 20.22 -12.74 9.23
CA LYS A 99 20.19 -13.65 10.38
C LYS A 99 20.04 -12.95 11.73
N ASP A 100 20.53 -11.72 11.83
CA ASP A 100 20.45 -10.89 13.05
C ASP A 100 19.18 -10.00 13.09
N THR A 101 18.30 -10.11 12.09
CA THR A 101 17.05 -9.34 12.07
C THR A 101 16.09 -9.87 13.14
N PRO A 102 15.41 -8.98 13.90
CA PRO A 102 14.39 -9.41 14.84
C PRO A 102 13.32 -10.25 14.15
N LEU A 103 13.06 -11.41 14.69
CA LEU A 103 12.09 -12.35 14.13
C LEU A 103 10.68 -11.72 14.14
N PHE A 104 10.06 -11.77 13.00
CA PHE A 104 8.61 -11.57 12.85
C PHE A 104 7.93 -12.93 12.75
N ASN A 105 6.69 -13.02 13.20
CA ASN A 105 5.87 -14.19 12.93
C ASN A 105 5.49 -14.23 11.45
N LEU A 106 6.28 -14.95 10.65
CA LEU A 106 6.13 -15.01 9.19
C LEU A 106 4.74 -15.52 8.78
N LYS A 107 4.14 -16.45 9.56
CA LYS A 107 2.77 -16.91 9.31
C LYS A 107 1.73 -15.80 9.45
N ARG A 108 1.92 -14.86 10.38
CA ARG A 108 1.03 -13.68 10.50
C ARG A 108 1.24 -12.72 9.34
N LEU A 109 2.49 -12.44 8.95
CA LEU A 109 2.78 -11.62 7.78
C LEU A 109 2.19 -12.21 6.50
N THR A 110 2.34 -13.52 6.32
CA THR A 110 1.76 -14.23 5.17
C THR A 110 0.25 -14.04 5.05
N LYS A 111 -0.48 -13.99 6.17
CA LYS A 111 -1.94 -13.73 6.16
C LYS A 111 -2.30 -12.31 5.75
N LYS A 112 -1.40 -11.34 5.93
CA LYS A 112 -1.60 -9.94 5.54
C LYS A 112 -1.23 -9.69 4.08
N ILE A 113 -0.41 -10.54 3.48
CA ILE A 113 -0.04 -10.47 2.08
C ILE A 113 -1.01 -11.36 1.31
N LEU A 114 -1.85 -10.78 0.47
CA LEU A 114 -2.87 -11.51 -0.31
C LEU A 114 -2.36 -11.97 -1.67
N ILE A 115 -1.17 -11.51 -2.06
CA ILE A 115 -0.52 -11.85 -3.33
C ILE A 115 0.01 -13.28 -3.23
N ARG A 116 -0.20 -14.07 -4.28
CA ARG A 116 0.29 -15.46 -4.34
C ARG A 116 0.88 -15.76 -5.72
N PRO A 117 1.87 -16.67 -5.80
CA PRO A 117 2.31 -17.21 -7.08
C PRO A 117 1.16 -17.88 -7.84
N GLY A 118 1.18 -17.79 -9.16
CA GLY A 118 0.20 -18.41 -10.05
C GLY A 118 -1.07 -17.57 -10.30
N ILE A 119 -1.33 -16.51 -9.53
CA ILE A 119 -2.50 -15.65 -9.76
C ILE A 119 -2.18 -14.55 -10.77
N PRO A 120 -3.17 -14.09 -11.56
CA PRO A 120 -3.02 -12.88 -12.36
C PRO A 120 -2.71 -11.67 -11.49
N TYR A 121 -1.96 -10.72 -12.04
CA TYR A 121 -1.78 -9.42 -11.41
C TYR A 121 -3.16 -8.78 -11.14
N ASN A 122 -3.33 -8.21 -9.97
CA ASN A 122 -4.56 -7.53 -9.60
C ASN A 122 -4.23 -6.38 -8.63
N LYS A 123 -4.41 -5.15 -9.12
CA LYS A 123 -4.07 -3.95 -8.33
C LYS A 123 -4.80 -3.91 -6.98
N GLY A 124 -6.07 -4.27 -6.94
CA GLY A 124 -6.85 -4.27 -5.70
C GLY A 124 -6.33 -5.25 -4.64
N ILE A 125 -5.74 -6.39 -5.06
CA ILE A 125 -5.07 -7.32 -4.14
C ILE A 125 -3.80 -6.70 -3.56
N PHE A 126 -3.05 -5.94 -4.35
CA PHE A 126 -1.86 -5.23 -3.87
C PHE A 126 -2.24 -4.12 -2.90
N ASP A 127 -3.22 -3.28 -3.25
CA ASP A 127 -3.69 -2.20 -2.40
C ASP A 127 -4.16 -2.75 -1.03
N LYS A 128 -4.95 -3.82 -1.02
CA LYS A 128 -5.39 -4.51 0.22
C LYS A 128 -4.22 -5.09 1.01
N SER A 129 -3.21 -5.65 0.33
CA SER A 129 -2.01 -6.17 1.01
C SER A 129 -1.21 -5.03 1.64
N TYR A 130 -1.09 -3.89 0.95
CA TYR A 130 -0.45 -2.70 1.47
C TYR A 130 -1.17 -2.17 2.71
N GLU A 131 -2.49 -2.02 2.64
CA GLU A 131 -3.34 -1.59 3.76
C GLU A 131 -3.19 -2.52 4.96
N ALA A 132 -3.32 -3.84 4.74
CA ALA A 132 -3.21 -4.83 5.80
C ALA A 132 -1.82 -4.89 6.47
N LEU A 133 -0.73 -4.61 5.71
CA LEU A 133 0.62 -4.50 6.27
C LEU A 133 0.81 -3.16 7.00
N SER A 134 0.22 -2.07 6.50
CA SER A 134 0.29 -0.74 7.12
C SER A 134 -0.42 -0.69 8.47
N GLU A 135 -1.54 -1.40 8.61
CA GLU A 135 -2.28 -1.53 9.87
C GLU A 135 -1.45 -2.12 11.02
N LEU A 136 -0.42 -2.91 10.70
CA LEU A 136 0.47 -3.48 11.72
C LEU A 136 1.30 -2.41 12.44
N LYS A 137 1.51 -1.22 11.83
CA LYS A 137 2.32 -0.11 12.37
C LYS A 137 3.78 -0.47 12.71
N ASN A 138 4.22 -1.66 12.32
CA ASN A 138 5.57 -2.18 12.58
C ASN A 138 6.59 -1.74 11.54
N PHE A 139 6.12 -1.28 10.40
CA PHE A 139 6.95 -0.91 9.27
C PHE A 139 6.84 0.59 8.99
N LYS A 140 7.98 1.28 8.99
CA LYS A 140 8.07 2.71 8.65
C LYS A 140 7.96 2.97 7.15
N LYS A 141 8.29 1.95 6.33
CA LYS A 141 8.17 2.01 4.88
C LYS A 141 7.76 0.65 4.36
N ILE A 142 6.81 0.65 3.44
CA ILE A 142 6.35 -0.52 2.70
C ILE A 142 6.37 -0.13 1.23
N SER A 143 7.07 -0.90 0.39
CA SER A 143 7.05 -0.69 -1.06
C SER A 143 6.88 -2.01 -1.80
N PHE A 144 6.19 -1.93 -2.95
CA PHE A 144 5.96 -3.05 -3.85
C PHE A 144 6.61 -2.73 -5.18
N GLU A 145 7.40 -3.66 -5.67
CA GLU A 145 8.05 -3.57 -6.97
C GLU A 145 7.74 -4.81 -7.79
N PHE A 146 7.53 -4.60 -9.08
CA PHE A 146 7.27 -5.67 -10.04
C PHE A 146 8.35 -5.67 -11.10
N SER A 147 8.97 -6.81 -11.30
CA SER A 147 9.87 -7.04 -12.42
C SER A 147 9.36 -8.17 -13.29
N ARG A 148 9.46 -7.99 -14.60
CA ARG A 148 9.18 -9.04 -15.58
C ARG A 148 10.40 -9.93 -15.70
N ILE A 149 10.24 -11.25 -15.52
CA ILE A 149 11.31 -12.23 -15.65
C ILE A 149 11.25 -13.01 -16.95
N SER A 150 10.06 -13.23 -17.47
CA SER A 150 9.87 -13.94 -18.75
C SER A 150 8.57 -13.52 -19.41
N THR A 151 8.46 -13.85 -20.67
CA THR A 151 7.26 -13.62 -21.48
C THR A 151 6.89 -14.95 -22.11
N ASP A 152 5.70 -15.43 -21.82
CA ASP A 152 5.04 -16.49 -22.56
C ASP A 152 4.21 -15.89 -23.70
N ASP A 153 3.72 -16.69 -24.65
CA ASP A 153 3.13 -16.21 -25.92
C ASP A 153 2.08 -15.09 -25.76
N ASN A 154 1.37 -15.03 -24.64
CA ASN A 154 0.39 -13.97 -24.38
C ASN A 154 0.45 -13.31 -23.00
N LYS A 155 1.35 -13.76 -22.11
CA LYS A 155 1.39 -13.29 -20.72
C LYS A 155 2.81 -13.01 -20.27
N ASP A 156 2.96 -12.02 -19.39
CA ASP A 156 4.23 -11.72 -18.74
C ASP A 156 4.28 -12.43 -17.39
N ILE A 157 5.40 -13.07 -17.07
CA ILE A 157 5.66 -13.63 -15.75
C ILE A 157 6.35 -12.58 -14.89
N LEU A 158 5.74 -12.26 -13.76
CA LEU A 158 6.15 -11.18 -12.87
C LEU A 158 6.73 -11.72 -11.56
N VAL A 159 7.78 -11.10 -11.08
CA VAL A 159 8.23 -11.22 -9.69
C VAL A 159 7.66 -10.03 -8.92
N SER A 160 6.99 -10.32 -7.81
CA SER A 160 6.56 -9.31 -6.84
C SER A 160 7.59 -9.24 -5.72
N ASN A 161 8.29 -8.11 -5.60
CA ASN A 161 9.19 -7.81 -4.50
C ASN A 161 8.52 -6.84 -3.54
N ILE A 162 8.40 -7.23 -2.28
CA ILE A 162 7.80 -6.44 -1.21
C ILE A 162 8.90 -6.09 -0.23
N PHE A 163 9.17 -4.80 -0.05
CA PHE A 163 10.18 -4.32 0.88
C PHE A 163 9.51 -3.77 2.14
N LEU A 164 9.86 -4.34 3.27
CA LEU A 164 9.34 -4.00 4.59
C LEU A 164 10.49 -3.44 5.44
N THR A 165 10.58 -2.11 5.56
CA THR A 165 11.57 -1.48 6.43
C THR A 165 11.02 -1.38 7.83
N SER A 166 11.63 -2.06 8.81
CA SER A 166 11.22 -2.05 10.20
C SER A 166 11.25 -0.65 10.80
N GLY A 167 10.23 -0.32 11.58
CA GLY A 167 10.17 0.89 12.39
C GLY A 167 10.94 0.76 13.72
N ASN A 168 10.92 1.82 14.51
CA ASN A 168 11.45 1.77 15.88
C ASN A 168 10.55 0.85 16.72
N LYS A 169 11.17 0.02 17.56
CA LYS A 169 10.41 -0.86 18.46
C LYS A 169 9.67 -0.09 19.55
N ILE A 170 10.19 1.06 19.94
CA ILE A 170 9.64 1.90 21.00
C ILE A 170 9.42 3.31 20.45
N ALA A 171 8.26 3.87 20.72
CA ALA A 171 7.94 5.27 20.47
C ALA A 171 7.27 5.87 21.73
N TYR A 172 7.51 7.14 21.95
CA TYR A 172 6.82 7.92 22.97
C TYR A 172 6.29 9.20 22.37
N SER A 173 5.16 9.68 22.89
CA SER A 173 4.60 10.99 22.55
C SER A 173 4.13 11.69 23.82
N VAL A 174 4.23 13.01 23.81
CA VAL A 174 3.65 13.90 24.82
C VAL A 174 2.85 14.95 24.07
N GLU A 175 1.60 15.11 24.44
CA GLU A 175 0.69 16.06 23.85
C GLU A 175 0.13 16.98 24.94
N LEU A 176 0.08 18.27 24.65
CA LEU A 176 -0.57 19.27 25.50
C LEU A 176 -1.61 19.98 24.65
N GLU A 177 -2.81 20.10 25.15
CA GLU A 177 -3.94 20.71 24.48
C GLU A 177 -4.60 21.74 25.40
N ALA A 178 -4.84 22.93 24.90
CA ALA A 178 -5.67 23.93 25.54
C ALA A 178 -7.02 24.00 24.82
N THR A 179 -8.09 23.83 25.57
CA THR A 179 -9.46 23.86 25.03
C THR A 179 -10.21 25.06 25.57
N THR A 180 -10.91 25.74 24.68
CA THR A 180 -11.87 26.78 25.06
C THR A 180 -13.22 26.42 24.46
N ASN A 181 -14.23 26.27 25.32
CA ASN A 181 -15.60 25.99 24.90
C ASN A 181 -16.54 26.98 25.62
N PRO A 182 -17.44 27.68 24.90
CA PRO A 182 -18.39 28.60 25.50
C PRO A 182 -19.25 28.01 26.64
N GLU A 183 -19.48 26.70 26.61
CA GLU A 183 -20.29 26.00 27.61
C GLU A 183 -19.46 25.40 28.77
N LEU A 184 -18.21 24.98 28.53
CA LEU A 184 -17.37 24.21 29.46
C LEU A 184 -16.21 25.00 30.08
N LYS A 185 -16.09 26.28 29.74
CA LYS A 185 -14.98 27.14 30.18
C LYS A 185 -13.62 26.70 29.61
N GLU A 186 -12.59 27.40 29.99
CA GLU A 186 -11.21 27.12 29.59
C GLU A 186 -10.68 25.85 30.28
N GLY A 187 -9.96 25.03 29.55
CA GLY A 187 -9.37 23.80 30.07
C GLY A 187 -8.00 23.53 29.50
N ILE A 188 -7.19 22.79 30.25
CA ILE A 188 -5.91 22.25 29.80
C ILE A 188 -5.96 20.74 29.94
N SER A 189 -5.59 20.04 28.90
CA SER A 189 -5.38 18.59 28.93
C SER A 189 -3.95 18.24 28.52
N GLY A 190 -3.46 17.13 29.04
CA GLY A 190 -2.18 16.58 28.65
C GLY A 190 -2.26 15.07 28.52
N SER A 191 -1.51 14.52 27.58
CA SER A 191 -1.34 13.08 27.47
C SER A 191 0.13 12.71 27.27
N ALA A 192 0.50 11.56 27.83
CA ALA A 192 1.79 10.92 27.59
C ALA A 192 1.53 9.48 27.15
N SER A 193 2.09 9.10 26.02
CA SER A 193 1.94 7.75 25.47
C SER A 193 3.29 7.07 25.30
N LEU A 194 3.35 5.79 25.63
CA LEU A 194 4.45 4.87 25.35
C LEU A 194 3.91 3.74 24.47
N SER A 195 4.53 3.56 23.32
CA SER A 195 4.18 2.50 22.36
C SER A 195 5.33 1.51 22.21
N HIS A 196 5.02 0.23 22.21
CA HIS A 196 5.95 -0.83 21.85
C HIS A 196 5.41 -1.65 20.69
N TYR A 197 6.21 -1.76 19.64
CA TYR A 197 5.89 -2.49 18.42
C TYR A 197 6.59 -3.85 18.42
N ASN A 198 5.87 -4.90 18.04
CA ASN A 198 6.39 -6.26 17.91
C ASN A 198 6.91 -6.86 19.23
N ILE A 199 6.17 -6.70 20.34
CA ILE A 199 6.59 -7.13 21.67
C ILE A 199 6.72 -8.67 21.78
N LEU A 200 5.82 -9.41 21.12
CA LEU A 200 5.79 -10.88 21.08
C LEU A 200 6.22 -11.46 19.72
N ASN A 201 6.92 -10.67 18.89
CA ASN A 201 7.32 -11.01 17.53
C ASN A 201 6.15 -11.32 16.58
N GLY A 202 4.91 -10.99 16.95
CA GLY A 202 3.72 -11.20 16.15
C GLY A 202 3.25 -9.97 15.39
N ALA A 203 4.07 -8.94 15.32
CA ALA A 203 3.73 -7.62 14.78
C ALA A 203 2.59 -6.93 15.55
N GLU A 204 2.54 -7.11 16.88
CA GLU A 204 1.58 -6.44 17.76
C GLU A 204 2.02 -5.01 18.05
N HIS A 205 1.03 -4.18 18.38
CA HIS A 205 1.23 -2.83 18.87
C HIS A 205 0.61 -2.70 20.27
N LEU A 206 1.46 -2.52 21.28
CA LEU A 206 1.02 -2.20 22.63
C LEU A 206 1.21 -0.70 22.86
N GLN A 207 0.17 -0.02 23.31
CA GLN A 207 0.23 1.39 23.65
C GLN A 207 -0.34 1.62 25.05
N LEU A 208 0.46 2.28 25.88
CA LEU A 208 0.04 2.80 27.19
C LEU A 208 -0.11 4.31 27.06
N THR A 209 -1.29 4.83 27.41
CA THR A 209 -1.56 6.27 27.36
C THR A 209 -2.07 6.72 28.72
N PHE A 210 -1.41 7.73 29.29
CA PHE A 210 -1.87 8.45 30.46
C PHE A 210 -2.44 9.78 30.02
N LYS A 211 -3.65 10.10 30.46
CA LYS A 211 -4.33 11.36 30.19
C LYS A 211 -4.70 12.07 31.48
N GLY A 212 -4.53 13.36 31.50
CA GLY A 212 -5.00 14.23 32.57
C GLY A 212 -5.63 15.48 31.97
N SER A 213 -6.77 15.89 32.51
CA SER A 213 -7.45 17.11 32.13
C SER A 213 -7.85 17.92 33.36
N ASN A 214 -7.78 19.23 33.26
CA ASN A 214 -8.26 20.14 34.26
C ASN A 214 -9.08 21.25 33.57
N ASN A 215 -10.36 21.27 33.86
CA ASN A 215 -11.27 22.34 33.42
C ASN A 215 -11.36 23.35 34.55
N PHE A 216 -11.07 24.61 34.29
CA PHE A 216 -11.07 25.70 35.30
C PHE A 216 -12.47 25.95 35.92
N GLY A 217 -13.45 25.10 35.62
CA GLY A 217 -14.82 25.13 36.11
C GLY A 217 -15.29 23.96 36.98
N ASN A 218 -14.38 23.12 37.55
CA ASN A 218 -14.65 22.08 38.58
C ASN A 218 -14.58 20.60 38.21
N ILE A 219 -14.15 20.18 37.02
CA ILE A 219 -14.00 18.74 36.74
C ILE A 219 -12.53 18.43 36.51
N LYS A 220 -11.97 17.54 37.32
CA LYS A 220 -10.64 16.93 37.11
C LYS A 220 -10.87 15.51 36.64
N GLU A 221 -10.43 15.20 35.45
CA GLU A 221 -10.48 13.83 34.92
C GLU A 221 -9.06 13.33 34.72
N ASN A 222 -8.75 12.20 35.34
CA ASN A 222 -7.49 11.49 35.13
C ASN A 222 -7.82 10.07 34.68
N GLY A 223 -7.18 9.61 33.64
CA GLY A 223 -7.40 8.26 33.11
C GLY A 223 -6.14 7.65 32.55
N ALA A 224 -6.06 6.33 32.60
CA ALA A 224 -5.07 5.56 31.89
C ALA A 224 -5.79 4.63 30.90
N VAL A 225 -5.30 4.56 29.66
CA VAL A 225 -5.84 3.69 28.63
C VAL A 225 -4.74 2.78 28.13
N ILE A 226 -5.04 1.49 28.08
CA ILE A 226 -4.17 0.47 27.51
C ILE A 226 -4.83 -0.01 26.21
N ASN A 227 -4.11 0.08 25.09
CA ASN A 227 -4.51 -0.44 23.79
C ASN A 227 -3.56 -1.56 23.38
N LEU A 228 -4.12 -2.67 22.91
CA LEU A 228 -3.42 -3.84 22.40
C LEU A 228 -3.70 -4.02 20.91
#